data_8fb675dd1aea6f492d826aa992c8af0e
#
_entry.id   8fb675dd1aea6f492d826aa992c8af0e
#
_cell.length_a   1.000
_cell.length_b   1.000
_cell.length_c   1.000
_cell.angle_alpha   90.00
_cell.angle_beta   90.00
_cell.angle_gamma   90.00
#
_symmetry.space_group_name_H-M   'P 1'
#
loop_
_entity.id
_entity.type
_entity.pdbx_description
1 polymer ?
#
loop_
_entity_poly.entity_id
_entity_poly.type
_entity_poly.pdbx_seq_one_letter_code
_entity_poly.pdbx_strand_id
1 'polypeptide(L)'
;MNGDQMMRAHSATLPAPQFDNPAWVSPVALANARVAIVTSAALYAAGDEAFSAVDTGYRIIDRERRDLVLGHWSPNFDQMGVKMDLNVVYPIDRLEELAAQGIIGSVAPRHLSFAGN
;
A
#
# COMPACT_ATOMS: atom_id res chain seq x y z
N MET A 1 -29.59 -13.89 3.48
CA MET A 1 -28.13 -13.56 3.51
C MET A 1 -27.92 -12.37 2.58
N ASN A 2 -27.37 -11.28 3.07
CA ASN A 2 -27.06 -10.14 2.20
C ASN A 2 -25.73 -10.36 1.45
N GLY A 3 -25.43 -9.51 0.46
CA GLY A 3 -24.26 -9.68 -0.38
C GLY A 3 -22.92 -9.69 0.40
N ASP A 4 -22.83 -8.90 1.46
CA ASP A 4 -21.64 -8.86 2.33
C ASP A 4 -21.44 -10.19 3.09
N GLN A 5 -22.53 -10.77 3.61
CA GLN A 5 -22.48 -12.07 4.26
C GLN A 5 -22.10 -13.20 3.29
N MET A 6 -22.60 -13.13 2.06
CA MET A 6 -22.21 -14.10 1.01
C MET A 6 -20.75 -13.99 0.66
N MET A 7 -20.23 -12.77 0.50
CA MET A 7 -18.81 -12.54 0.21
C MET A 7 -17.91 -13.06 1.33
N ARG A 8 -18.25 -12.76 2.59
CA ARG A 8 -17.51 -13.27 3.76
C ARG A 8 -17.52 -14.79 3.84
N ALA A 9 -18.68 -15.40 3.61
CA ALA A 9 -18.80 -16.85 3.62
C ALA A 9 -17.95 -17.49 2.51
N HIS A 10 -17.94 -16.90 1.31
CA HIS A 10 -17.09 -17.35 0.21
C HIS A 10 -15.60 -17.19 0.56
N SER A 11 -15.19 -16.03 1.03
CA SER A 11 -13.79 -15.76 1.39
C SER A 11 -13.29 -16.71 2.48
N ALA A 12 -14.15 -17.09 3.43
CA ALA A 12 -13.80 -18.04 4.49
C ALA A 12 -13.55 -19.48 3.97
N THR A 13 -14.01 -19.81 2.76
CA THR A 13 -13.76 -21.11 2.14
C THR A 13 -12.47 -21.17 1.31
N LEU A 14 -11.87 -20.02 1.03
CA LEU A 14 -10.63 -19.98 0.24
C LEU A 14 -9.46 -20.49 1.09
N PRO A 15 -8.60 -21.35 0.50
CA PRO A 15 -7.44 -21.83 1.21
C PRO A 15 -6.47 -20.66 1.49
N ALA A 16 -5.97 -20.59 2.72
CA ALA A 16 -4.91 -19.64 3.05
C ALA A 16 -3.63 -20.01 2.28
N PRO A 17 -2.92 -19.07 1.69
CA PRO A 17 -1.64 -19.34 1.06
C PRO A 17 -0.64 -19.86 2.09
N GLN A 18 0.10 -20.90 1.71
CA GLN A 18 1.18 -21.45 2.54
C GLN A 18 2.51 -21.11 1.89
N PHE A 19 3.45 -20.66 2.71
CA PHE A 19 4.79 -20.30 2.25
C PHE A 19 5.82 -21.17 2.99
N ASP A 20 6.74 -21.75 2.24
CA ASP A 20 7.83 -22.57 2.79
C ASP A 20 8.76 -21.72 3.68
N ASN A 21 8.93 -20.46 3.32
CA ASN A 21 9.72 -19.49 4.06
C ASN A 21 8.84 -18.33 4.51
N PRO A 22 8.33 -18.32 5.74
CA PRO A 22 7.56 -17.19 6.25
C PRO A 22 8.41 -15.92 6.24
N ALA A 23 7.84 -14.83 5.74
CA ALA A 23 8.54 -13.54 5.60
C ALA A 23 8.74 -12.80 6.94
N TRP A 24 8.38 -13.43 8.06
CA TRP A 24 8.52 -12.82 9.38
C TRP A 24 9.99 -12.73 9.79
N VAL A 25 10.41 -11.54 10.15
CA VAL A 25 11.73 -11.27 10.77
C VAL A 25 11.54 -10.41 12.02
N SER A 26 12.43 -10.55 12.99
CA SER A 26 12.43 -9.66 14.15
C SER A 26 12.77 -8.24 13.70
N PRO A 27 11.95 -7.23 14.02
CA PRO A 27 12.20 -5.86 13.61
C PRO A 27 13.41 -5.28 14.33
N VAL A 28 14.11 -4.36 13.67
CA VAL A 28 15.12 -3.51 14.31
C VAL A 28 14.42 -2.40 15.10
N ALA A 29 15.15 -1.75 16.02
CA ALA A 29 14.63 -0.58 16.72
C ALA A 29 14.21 0.50 15.70
N LEU A 30 13.07 1.15 15.90
CA LEU A 30 12.51 2.14 14.96
C LEU A 30 13.50 3.24 14.59
N ALA A 31 14.24 3.76 15.57
CA ALA A 31 15.26 4.80 15.34
C ALA A 31 16.38 4.36 14.36
N ASN A 32 16.54 3.06 14.12
CA ASN A 32 17.51 2.49 13.19
C ASN A 32 16.84 1.91 11.94
N ALA A 33 15.50 1.89 11.91
CA ALA A 33 14.75 1.25 10.83
C ALA A 33 14.74 2.12 9.57
N ARG A 34 14.88 1.47 8.42
CA ARG A 34 14.54 2.03 7.12
C ARG A 34 13.11 1.60 6.79
N VAL A 35 12.21 2.57 6.73
CA VAL A 35 10.77 2.31 6.58
C VAL A 35 10.35 2.50 5.14
N ALA A 36 9.66 1.50 4.58
CA ALA A 36 9.02 1.56 3.28
C ALA A 36 7.50 1.50 3.42
N ILE A 37 6.78 2.15 2.51
CA ILE A 37 5.33 2.05 2.39
C ILE A 37 4.99 0.89 1.46
N VAL A 38 4.04 0.07 1.88
CA VAL A 38 3.33 -0.89 1.03
C VAL A 38 1.87 -0.50 1.07
N THR A 39 1.32 -0.07 -0.06
CA THR A 39 -0.08 0.38 -0.15
C THR A 39 -0.86 -0.50 -1.11
N SER A 40 -2.12 -0.77 -0.80
CA SER A 40 -3.09 -1.45 -1.67
C SER A 40 -4.06 -0.47 -2.34
N ALA A 41 -3.72 0.82 -2.38
CA ALA A 41 -4.55 1.85 -3.01
C ALA A 41 -4.38 1.94 -4.54
N ALA A 42 -3.61 1.03 -5.14
CA ALA A 42 -3.33 1.00 -6.57
C ALA A 42 -2.75 2.32 -7.11
N LEU A 43 -1.85 2.91 -6.36
CA LEU A 43 -1.16 4.13 -6.78
C LEU A 43 -0.16 3.83 -7.89
N TYR A 44 -0.11 4.67 -8.91
CA TYR A 44 0.91 4.64 -9.96
C TYR A 44 1.32 6.07 -10.33
N ALA A 45 2.50 6.22 -10.90
CA ALA A 45 2.97 7.53 -11.30
C ALA A 45 2.26 8.02 -12.56
N ALA A 46 2.02 9.31 -12.67
CA ALA A 46 1.42 9.89 -13.86
C ALA A 46 2.28 9.58 -15.10
N GLY A 47 1.63 9.05 -16.14
CA GLY A 47 2.30 8.60 -17.37
C GLY A 47 2.75 7.13 -17.37
N ASP A 48 2.73 6.46 -16.23
CA ASP A 48 3.00 5.02 -16.15
C ASP A 48 1.72 4.20 -16.46
N GLU A 49 1.89 2.90 -16.62
CA GLU A 49 0.78 1.98 -16.85
C GLU A 49 -0.13 1.89 -15.62
N ALA A 50 -1.41 2.16 -15.82
CA ALA A 50 -2.42 2.02 -14.78
C ALA A 50 -2.62 0.55 -14.38
N PHE A 51 -3.14 0.32 -13.18
CA PHE A 51 -3.59 -1.00 -12.78
C PHE A 51 -4.86 -1.41 -13.53
N SER A 52 -4.96 -2.67 -13.89
CA SER A 52 -6.20 -3.29 -14.36
C SER A 52 -6.96 -3.92 -13.20
N ALA A 53 -8.24 -4.24 -13.43
CA ALA A 53 -9.09 -4.91 -12.42
C ALA A 53 -8.62 -6.31 -12.02
N VAL A 54 -7.74 -6.93 -12.81
CA VAL A 54 -7.21 -8.28 -12.59
C VAL A 54 -5.70 -8.29 -12.34
N ASP A 55 -5.11 -7.13 -12.10
CA ASP A 55 -3.68 -6.99 -11.91
C ASP A 55 -3.24 -7.64 -10.59
N THR A 56 -2.32 -8.56 -10.65
CA THR A 56 -1.72 -9.24 -9.48
C THR A 56 -0.29 -8.79 -9.21
N GLY A 57 0.21 -7.87 -10.02
CA GLY A 57 1.55 -7.30 -9.88
C GLY A 57 1.60 -6.11 -8.91
N TYR A 58 2.74 -5.45 -8.92
CA TYR A 58 2.94 -4.23 -8.13
C TYR A 58 3.66 -3.17 -8.96
N ARG A 59 3.59 -1.92 -8.50
CA ARG A 59 4.38 -0.81 -9.03
C ARG A 59 5.38 -0.35 -7.98
N ILE A 60 6.56 0.02 -8.44
CA ILE A 60 7.57 0.66 -7.59
C ILE A 60 7.38 2.17 -7.69
N ILE A 61 7.27 2.83 -6.54
CA ILE A 61 7.16 4.28 -6.44
C ILE A 61 8.46 4.79 -5.84
N ASP A 62 9.17 5.61 -6.57
CA ASP A 62 10.34 6.31 -6.04
C ASP A 62 9.92 7.33 -4.98
N ARG A 63 10.71 7.44 -3.92
CA ARG A 63 10.46 8.30 -2.76
C ARG A 63 10.12 9.75 -3.13
N GLU A 64 10.75 10.27 -4.19
CA GLU A 64 10.60 11.66 -4.63
C GLU A 64 9.31 11.91 -5.43
N ARG A 65 8.65 10.86 -5.89
CA ARG A 65 7.43 11.01 -6.72
C ARG A 65 6.26 11.50 -5.87
N ARG A 66 5.58 12.54 -6.39
CA ARG A 66 4.34 13.10 -5.80
C ARG A 66 3.19 13.17 -6.81
N ASP A 67 3.46 12.93 -8.09
CA ASP A 67 2.53 12.91 -9.20
C ASP A 67 1.82 11.55 -9.30
N LEU A 68 1.25 11.09 -8.20
CA LEU A 68 0.62 9.78 -8.10
C LEU A 68 -0.85 9.84 -8.44
N VAL A 69 -1.32 8.83 -9.17
CA VAL A 69 -2.70 8.63 -9.57
C VAL A 69 -3.29 7.47 -8.78
N LEU A 70 -4.52 7.64 -8.30
CA LEU A 70 -5.27 6.60 -7.61
C LEU A 70 -5.97 5.72 -8.64
N GLY A 71 -5.60 4.45 -8.70
CA GLY A 71 -6.12 3.47 -9.65
C GLY A 71 -6.97 2.36 -9.04
N HIS A 72 -7.47 2.53 -7.81
CA HIS A 72 -8.24 1.49 -7.12
C HIS A 72 -9.59 1.23 -7.79
N TRP A 73 -9.88 -0.03 -8.08
CA TRP A 73 -11.07 -0.44 -8.85
C TRP A 73 -12.30 -0.73 -8.00
N SER A 74 -12.16 -0.95 -6.69
CA SER A 74 -13.31 -1.28 -5.84
C SER A 74 -14.26 -0.09 -5.70
N PRO A 75 -15.58 -0.30 -5.92
CA PRO A 75 -16.59 0.74 -5.70
C PRO A 75 -16.78 1.09 -4.22
N ASN A 76 -16.29 0.24 -3.32
CA ASN A 76 -16.37 0.43 -1.86
C ASN A 76 -15.19 1.24 -1.30
N PHE A 77 -14.23 1.59 -2.13
CA PHE A 77 -13.08 2.39 -1.72
C PHE A 77 -13.46 3.88 -1.74
N ASP A 78 -13.45 4.53 -0.59
CA ASP A 78 -13.69 5.96 -0.49
C ASP A 78 -12.48 6.75 -1.01
N GLN A 79 -12.65 7.38 -2.16
CA GLN A 79 -11.61 8.15 -2.81
C GLN A 79 -11.52 9.60 -2.33
N MET A 80 -12.51 10.10 -1.59
CA MET A 80 -12.58 11.52 -1.24
C MET A 80 -11.42 11.95 -0.36
N GLY A 81 -11.14 11.20 0.71
CA GLY A 81 -10.02 11.49 1.61
C GLY A 81 -8.67 11.48 0.88
N VAL A 82 -8.47 10.50 -0.01
CA VAL A 82 -7.22 10.37 -0.78
C VAL A 82 -7.02 11.53 -1.75
N LYS A 83 -8.11 12.01 -2.38
CA LYS A 83 -8.04 13.18 -3.29
C LYS A 83 -7.73 14.48 -2.55
N MET A 84 -8.09 14.56 -1.28
CA MET A 84 -7.76 15.71 -0.43
C MET A 84 -6.35 15.63 0.15
N ASP A 85 -5.93 14.44 0.54
CA ASP A 85 -4.60 14.21 1.13
C ASP A 85 -4.09 12.81 0.76
N LEU A 86 -3.05 12.75 -0.04
CA LEU A 86 -2.41 11.49 -0.44
C LEU A 86 -1.87 10.72 0.77
N ASN A 87 -1.50 11.38 1.84
CA ASN A 87 -0.97 10.75 3.06
C ASN A 87 -1.94 9.76 3.71
N VAL A 88 -3.24 9.82 3.38
CA VAL A 88 -4.25 8.85 3.85
C VAL A 88 -3.89 7.41 3.44
N VAL A 89 -3.36 7.23 2.23
CA VAL A 89 -2.98 5.90 1.67
C VAL A 89 -1.49 5.76 1.39
N TYR A 90 -0.76 6.88 1.37
CA TYR A 90 0.66 6.94 1.09
C TYR A 90 1.32 7.99 1.99
N PRO A 91 1.51 7.69 3.28
CA PRO A 91 1.93 8.67 4.31
C PRO A 91 3.41 9.05 4.20
N ILE A 92 3.87 9.41 3.00
CA ILE A 92 5.27 9.71 2.72
C ILE A 92 5.74 10.95 3.48
N ASP A 93 4.91 11.99 3.54
CA ASP A 93 5.30 13.22 4.24
C ASP A 93 5.40 12.99 5.75
N ARG A 94 4.51 12.13 6.30
CA ARG A 94 4.57 11.72 7.71
C ARG A 94 5.84 10.94 8.02
N LEU A 95 6.26 10.02 7.13
CA LEU A 95 7.52 9.30 7.31
C LEU A 95 8.74 10.23 7.22
N GLU A 96 8.72 11.22 6.33
CA GLU A 96 9.78 12.23 6.25
C GLU A 96 9.90 13.03 7.54
N GLU A 97 8.77 13.45 8.12
CA GLU A 97 8.74 14.14 9.40
C GLU A 97 9.28 13.27 10.55
N LEU A 98 8.88 11.99 10.60
CA LEU A 98 9.37 11.05 11.61
C LEU A 98 10.87 10.78 11.48
N ALA A 99 11.39 10.72 10.25
CA ALA A 99 12.82 10.59 10.00
C ALA A 99 13.58 11.83 10.44
N ALA A 100 13.07 13.03 10.13
CA ALA A 100 13.66 14.30 10.55
C ALA A 100 13.69 14.47 12.09
N GLN A 101 12.71 13.90 12.78
CA GLN A 101 12.65 13.87 14.26
C GLN A 101 13.49 12.76 14.90
N GLY A 102 14.10 11.87 14.10
CA GLY A 102 14.87 10.73 14.60
C GLY A 102 14.04 9.61 15.21
N ILE A 103 12.71 9.61 15.00
CA ILE A 103 11.80 8.57 15.47
C ILE A 103 11.97 7.29 14.66
N ILE A 104 12.17 7.42 13.35
CA ILE A 104 12.62 6.34 12.47
C ILE A 104 14.01 6.65 11.93
N GLY A 105 14.77 5.63 11.55
CA GLY A 105 16.14 5.80 11.05
C GLY A 105 16.21 6.48 9.69
N SER A 106 15.37 6.06 8.76
CA SER A 106 15.27 6.66 7.41
C SER A 106 14.02 6.21 6.67
N VAL A 107 13.65 6.95 5.64
CA VAL A 107 12.64 6.55 4.66
C VAL A 107 13.32 5.78 3.53
N ALA A 108 12.74 4.68 3.10
CA ALA A 108 13.25 3.90 1.98
C ALA A 108 13.21 4.70 0.67
N PRO A 109 14.15 4.49 -0.26
CA PRO A 109 14.16 5.19 -1.54
C PRO A 109 13.04 4.73 -2.48
N ARG A 110 12.44 3.57 -2.22
CA ARG A 110 11.37 2.97 -3.04
C ARG A 110 10.28 2.41 -2.15
N HIS A 111 9.05 2.52 -2.64
CA HIS A 111 7.84 2.04 -2.00
C HIS A 111 7.08 1.14 -2.97
N LEU A 112 6.12 0.37 -2.47
CA LEU A 112 5.39 -0.61 -3.27
C LEU A 112 3.90 -0.30 -3.26
N SER A 113 3.28 -0.39 -4.44
CA SER A 113 1.85 -0.22 -4.62
C SER A 113 1.26 -1.46 -5.31
N PHE A 114 0.15 -1.95 -4.77
CA PHE A 114 -0.62 -3.10 -5.26
C PHE A 114 -2.02 -2.66 -5.67
N ALA A 115 -2.66 -3.47 -6.51
CA ALA A 115 -4.00 -3.16 -7.04
C ALA A 115 -5.08 -3.09 -5.95
N GLY A 116 -4.98 -3.86 -4.89
CA GLY A 116 -5.94 -3.87 -3.78
C GLY A 116 -7.29 -4.51 -4.12
N ASN A 117 -7.33 -5.40 -5.09
CA ASN A 117 -8.54 -6.09 -5.56
C ASN A 117 -8.92 -7.27 -4.67
#